data_8166302dca82bc725912a2940ff0112b
#
_entry.id   8166302dca82bc725912a2940ff0112b
#
_cell.length_a   1.000
_cell.length_b   1.000
_cell.length_c   1.000
_cell.angle_alpha   90.00
_cell.angle_beta   90.00
_cell.angle_gamma   90.00
#
_symmetry.space_group_name_H-M   'P 1'
#
loop_
_entity.id
_entity.type
_entity.pdbx_description
1 polymer ?
#
loop_
_entity_poly.entity_id
_entity_poly.type
_entity_poly.pdbx_seq_one_letter_code
_entity_poly.pdbx_strand_id
1 'polypeptide(L)'
;FAIFEKNKRLAQWRCSTSEERTADEYFVWFKSLMDLNNFNLKKIDGMIFSSVVPKVGFNLRILSDRYFKCKPLAVGKDGCKLPIKVKVDEGTNVGSDRIVNTAGAFDLYKGNLIIIDFGTATTFDVVGKDGAYLGGAIAPGVSVSNKALHDAAAALPYVDIRRPKNIIGKNTKDCIQSGFFWGYIGLIEGIISKIRSDFLHKMTTI
;
A
#
# COMPACT_ATOMS: atom_id res chain seq x y z
N PHE A 1 4.82 -7.99 -7.79
CA PHE A 1 4.49 -9.32 -8.31
C PHE A 1 5.11 -10.38 -7.43
N ALA A 2 4.38 -11.48 -7.18
CA ALA A 2 4.89 -12.61 -6.42
C ALA A 2 4.36 -13.92 -7.01
N ILE A 3 5.13 -14.98 -6.86
CA ILE A 3 4.73 -16.35 -7.20
C ILE A 3 4.52 -17.12 -5.90
N PHE A 4 3.38 -17.77 -5.80
CA PHE A 4 3.03 -18.66 -4.71
C PHE A 4 2.79 -20.07 -5.24
N GLU A 5 3.18 -21.07 -4.44
CA GLU A 5 2.73 -22.44 -4.57
C GLU A 5 2.03 -22.82 -3.28
N LYS A 6 0.73 -23.05 -3.35
CA LYS A 6 -0.14 -23.14 -2.17
C LYS A 6 0.04 -21.90 -1.28
N ASN A 7 0.47 -22.07 -0.01
CA ASN A 7 0.69 -20.98 0.93
C ASN A 7 2.15 -20.50 1.01
N LYS A 8 3.05 -21.03 0.16
CA LYS A 8 4.46 -20.68 0.17
C LYS A 8 4.77 -19.67 -0.93
N ARG A 9 5.30 -18.50 -0.56
CA ARG A 9 5.85 -17.55 -1.53
C ARG A 9 7.19 -18.07 -2.05
N LEU A 10 7.26 -18.33 -3.35
CA LEU A 10 8.46 -18.83 -4.03
C LEU A 10 9.36 -17.69 -4.50
N ALA A 11 8.77 -16.60 -4.99
CA ALA A 11 9.50 -15.44 -5.48
C ALA A 11 8.68 -14.16 -5.33
N GLN A 12 9.39 -13.01 -5.34
CA GLN A 12 8.78 -11.69 -5.33
C GLN A 12 9.67 -10.70 -6.07
N TRP A 13 9.05 -9.84 -6.90
CA TRP A 13 9.72 -8.76 -7.62
C TRP A 13 8.92 -7.48 -7.57
N ARG A 14 9.57 -6.36 -7.76
CA ARG A 14 8.97 -5.03 -7.73
C ARG A 14 9.27 -4.28 -9.01
N CYS A 15 8.28 -3.55 -9.50
CA CYS A 15 8.43 -2.53 -10.52
C CYS A 15 7.62 -1.30 -10.12
N SER A 16 7.94 -0.16 -10.71
CA SER A 16 7.13 1.05 -10.54
C SER A 16 5.74 0.83 -11.12
N THR A 17 4.73 1.33 -10.42
CA THR A 17 3.37 1.44 -10.97
C THR A 17 3.35 2.58 -11.98
N SER A 18 2.92 2.30 -13.21
CA SER A 18 2.73 3.29 -14.26
C SER A 18 1.42 3.02 -14.97
N GLU A 19 0.62 4.05 -15.19
CA GLU A 19 -0.62 3.97 -15.95
C GLU A 19 -0.38 3.70 -17.44
N GLU A 20 0.79 4.05 -17.94
CA GLU A 20 1.17 3.88 -19.33
C GLU A 20 1.70 2.47 -19.65
N ARG A 21 2.04 1.69 -18.62
CA ARG A 21 2.60 0.35 -18.82
C ARG A 21 1.55 -0.61 -19.34
N THR A 22 1.80 -1.18 -20.50
CA THR A 22 0.93 -2.15 -21.17
C THR A 22 1.05 -3.56 -20.57
N ALA A 23 0.08 -4.42 -20.89
CA ALA A 23 0.13 -5.84 -20.52
C ALA A 23 1.37 -6.55 -21.09
N ASP A 24 1.79 -6.17 -22.31
CA ASP A 24 2.94 -6.77 -22.99
C ASP A 24 4.25 -6.40 -22.27
N GLU A 25 4.41 -5.15 -21.82
CA GLU A 25 5.57 -4.72 -21.04
C GLU A 25 5.62 -5.41 -19.65
N TYR A 26 4.47 -5.57 -18.99
CA TYR A 26 4.39 -6.36 -17.76
C TYR A 26 4.82 -7.81 -18.02
N PHE A 27 4.36 -8.41 -19.12
CA PHE A 27 4.69 -9.78 -19.48
C PHE A 27 6.18 -9.97 -19.73
N VAL A 28 6.78 -9.14 -20.59
CA VAL A 28 8.21 -9.25 -20.93
C VAL A 28 9.08 -9.12 -19.68
N TRP A 29 8.78 -8.10 -18.84
CA TRP A 29 9.47 -7.90 -17.58
C TRP A 29 9.33 -9.10 -16.64
N PHE A 30 8.11 -9.58 -16.43
CA PHE A 30 7.83 -10.69 -15.52
C PHE A 30 8.42 -12.00 -16.04
N LYS A 31 8.26 -12.28 -17.32
CA LYS A 31 8.82 -13.47 -17.99
C LYS A 31 10.34 -13.53 -17.86
N SER A 32 11.03 -12.42 -18.09
CA SER A 32 12.49 -12.35 -17.95
C SER A 32 12.94 -12.69 -16.52
N LEU A 33 12.23 -12.19 -15.50
CA LEU A 33 12.53 -12.50 -14.12
C LEU A 33 12.22 -13.96 -13.75
N MET A 34 11.14 -14.52 -14.30
CA MET A 34 10.83 -15.95 -14.15
C MET A 34 11.93 -16.82 -14.74
N ASP A 35 12.40 -16.50 -15.94
CA ASP A 35 13.44 -17.28 -16.63
C ASP A 35 14.76 -17.23 -15.86
N LEU A 36 15.18 -16.06 -15.39
CA LEU A 36 16.37 -15.88 -14.56
C LEU A 36 16.32 -16.68 -13.24
N ASN A 37 15.13 -17.01 -12.76
CA ASN A 37 14.93 -17.79 -11.54
C ASN A 37 14.45 -19.22 -11.81
N ASN A 38 14.50 -19.70 -13.06
CA ASN A 38 14.11 -21.04 -13.49
C ASN A 38 12.64 -21.40 -13.20
N PHE A 39 11.73 -20.42 -13.20
CA PHE A 39 10.30 -20.66 -13.08
C PHE A 39 9.66 -20.95 -14.44
N ASN A 40 8.77 -21.93 -14.48
CA ASN A 40 8.05 -22.27 -15.69
C ASN A 40 6.71 -21.53 -15.77
N LEU A 41 6.56 -20.66 -16.75
CA LEU A 41 5.35 -19.88 -17.00
C LEU A 41 4.09 -20.77 -17.13
N LYS A 42 4.21 -21.94 -17.72
CA LYS A 42 3.10 -22.89 -17.93
C LYS A 42 2.52 -23.46 -16.62
N LYS A 43 3.21 -23.26 -15.49
CA LYS A 43 2.74 -23.66 -14.17
C LYS A 43 1.92 -22.58 -13.47
N ILE A 44 1.74 -21.41 -14.09
CA ILE A 44 0.85 -20.37 -13.55
C ILE A 44 -0.59 -20.76 -13.93
N ASP A 45 -1.38 -21.12 -12.94
CA ASP A 45 -2.77 -21.59 -13.09
C ASP A 45 -3.80 -20.57 -12.58
N GLY A 46 -3.36 -19.52 -11.90
CA GLY A 46 -4.22 -18.48 -11.38
C GLY A 46 -3.50 -17.16 -11.13
N MET A 47 -4.25 -16.09 -11.11
CA MET A 47 -3.77 -14.74 -10.79
C MET A 47 -4.77 -14.02 -9.89
N ILE A 48 -4.26 -13.39 -8.85
CA ILE A 48 -5.02 -12.43 -8.04
C ILE A 48 -4.25 -11.11 -7.99
N PHE A 49 -4.97 -10.00 -8.04
CA PHE A 49 -4.36 -8.68 -7.88
C PHE A 49 -5.25 -7.71 -7.12
N SER A 50 -4.62 -6.72 -6.51
CA SER A 50 -5.25 -5.53 -5.93
C SER A 50 -4.74 -4.31 -6.68
N SER A 51 -5.62 -3.45 -7.13
CA SER A 51 -5.26 -2.19 -7.78
C SER A 51 -6.36 -1.14 -7.60
N VAL A 52 -5.95 0.04 -7.17
CA VAL A 52 -6.82 1.24 -7.11
C VAL A 52 -6.68 2.11 -8.37
N VAL A 53 -5.80 1.73 -9.31
CA VAL A 53 -5.56 2.43 -10.58
C VAL A 53 -6.27 1.67 -11.71
N PRO A 54 -7.33 2.25 -12.31
CA PRO A 54 -8.17 1.54 -13.29
C PRO A 54 -7.40 1.02 -14.51
N LYS A 55 -6.52 1.82 -15.10
CA LYS A 55 -5.69 1.43 -16.26
C LYS A 55 -4.77 0.26 -15.95
N VAL A 56 -4.14 0.27 -14.76
CA VAL A 56 -3.28 -0.84 -14.31
C VAL A 56 -4.12 -2.11 -14.15
N GLY A 57 -5.28 -2.02 -13.49
CA GLY A 57 -6.19 -3.16 -13.35
C GLY A 57 -6.63 -3.75 -14.69
N PHE A 58 -6.92 -2.90 -15.69
CA PHE A 58 -7.25 -3.33 -17.03
C PHE A 58 -6.09 -4.10 -17.69
N ASN A 59 -4.87 -3.55 -17.65
CA ASN A 59 -3.70 -4.21 -18.22
C ASN A 59 -3.33 -5.52 -17.50
N LEU A 60 -3.55 -5.62 -16.20
CA LEU A 60 -3.35 -6.87 -15.46
C LEU A 60 -4.36 -7.95 -15.86
N ARG A 61 -5.60 -7.59 -16.21
CA ARG A 61 -6.58 -8.55 -16.78
C ARG A 61 -6.13 -9.07 -18.13
N ILE A 62 -5.68 -8.17 -19.02
CA ILE A 62 -5.13 -8.58 -20.32
C ILE A 62 -3.90 -9.47 -20.14
N LEU A 63 -3.01 -9.14 -19.23
CA LEU A 63 -1.83 -9.96 -18.90
C LEU A 63 -2.24 -11.40 -18.53
N SER A 64 -3.23 -11.53 -17.65
CA SER A 64 -3.71 -12.83 -17.19
C SER A 64 -4.35 -13.65 -18.30
N ASP A 65 -5.27 -13.04 -19.05
CA ASP A 65 -5.98 -13.70 -20.12
C ASP A 65 -5.05 -14.08 -21.29
N ARG A 66 -4.24 -13.12 -21.75
CA ARG A 66 -3.39 -13.31 -22.94
C ARG A 66 -2.23 -14.25 -22.71
N TYR A 67 -1.55 -14.13 -21.56
CA TYR A 67 -0.27 -14.80 -21.32
C TYR A 67 -0.31 -15.94 -20.33
N PHE A 68 -1.15 -15.85 -19.30
CA PHE A 68 -1.29 -16.92 -18.30
C PHE A 68 -2.47 -17.85 -18.59
N LYS A 69 -3.35 -17.44 -19.52
CA LYS A 69 -4.56 -18.22 -19.91
C LYS A 69 -5.45 -18.56 -18.72
N CYS A 70 -5.53 -17.69 -17.74
CA CYS A 70 -6.38 -17.85 -16.56
C CYS A 70 -7.22 -16.59 -16.31
N LYS A 71 -8.41 -16.77 -15.71
CA LYS A 71 -9.26 -15.66 -15.30
C LYS A 71 -8.72 -15.07 -14.01
N PRO A 72 -8.33 -13.78 -13.98
CA PRO A 72 -7.78 -13.19 -12.77
C PRO A 72 -8.89 -12.86 -11.76
N LEU A 73 -8.54 -12.96 -10.48
CA LEU A 73 -9.34 -12.42 -9.40
C LEU A 73 -8.86 -10.99 -9.07
N ALA A 74 -9.76 -10.02 -9.12
CA ALA A 74 -9.48 -8.67 -8.68
C ALA A 74 -10.11 -8.45 -7.31
N VAL A 75 -9.29 -8.08 -6.32
CA VAL A 75 -9.77 -7.84 -4.96
C VAL A 75 -10.85 -6.76 -4.94
N GLY A 76 -11.97 -7.06 -4.28
CA GLY A 76 -13.14 -6.18 -4.21
C GLY A 76 -14.00 -6.15 -5.48
N LYS A 77 -13.66 -6.96 -6.50
CA LYS A 77 -14.37 -7.08 -7.77
C LYS A 77 -14.44 -8.55 -8.22
N ASP A 78 -15.19 -8.81 -9.30
CA ASP A 78 -15.19 -10.10 -10.02
C ASP A 78 -15.47 -11.33 -9.13
N GLY A 79 -16.31 -11.19 -8.11
CA GLY A 79 -16.65 -12.29 -7.22
C GLY A 79 -15.54 -12.67 -6.22
N CYS A 80 -14.44 -11.93 -6.16
CA CYS A 80 -13.41 -12.10 -5.14
C CYS A 80 -13.98 -11.70 -3.77
N LYS A 81 -14.44 -12.68 -3.01
CA LYS A 81 -14.92 -12.47 -1.63
C LYS A 81 -13.75 -12.17 -0.71
N LEU A 82 -13.83 -11.05 -0.03
CA LEU A 82 -12.85 -10.67 0.98
C LEU A 82 -13.16 -11.43 2.28
N PRO A 83 -12.14 -11.95 2.98
CA PRO A 83 -12.34 -12.69 4.23
C PRO A 83 -12.61 -11.77 5.44
N ILE A 84 -12.97 -10.51 5.19
CA ILE A 84 -13.24 -9.50 6.21
C ILE A 84 -14.58 -8.81 5.96
N LYS A 85 -15.19 -8.31 7.04
CA LYS A 85 -16.35 -7.43 6.98
C LYS A 85 -15.87 -5.97 6.88
N VAL A 86 -16.57 -5.16 6.12
CA VAL A 86 -16.32 -3.72 6.03
C VAL A 86 -17.49 -3.02 6.71
N LYS A 87 -17.21 -2.28 7.78
CA LYS A 87 -18.18 -1.54 8.60
C LYS A 87 -17.88 -0.04 8.49
N VAL A 88 -18.30 0.54 7.37
CA VAL A 88 -18.18 1.96 7.07
C VAL A 88 -19.55 2.48 6.62
N ASP A 89 -19.67 3.79 6.42
CA ASP A 89 -20.92 4.42 5.98
C ASP A 89 -21.38 3.83 4.65
N GLU A 90 -22.70 3.73 4.50
CA GLU A 90 -23.32 3.18 3.30
C GLU A 90 -22.87 3.94 2.04
N GLY A 91 -22.59 3.21 0.97
CA GLY A 91 -22.08 3.79 -0.28
C GLY A 91 -20.57 4.08 -0.30
N THR A 92 -19.86 3.91 0.82
CA THR A 92 -18.41 4.12 0.87
C THR A 92 -17.67 2.98 0.16
N ASN A 93 -16.86 3.34 -0.82
CA ASN A 93 -15.97 2.39 -1.51
C ASN A 93 -14.56 2.46 -0.90
N VAL A 94 -14.20 1.45 -0.13
CA VAL A 94 -12.85 1.35 0.47
C VAL A 94 -11.87 0.83 -0.57
N GLY A 95 -10.71 1.45 -0.68
CA GLY A 95 -9.63 1.02 -1.57
C GLY A 95 -9.25 -0.44 -1.34
N SER A 96 -9.05 -1.18 -2.42
CA SER A 96 -8.74 -2.62 -2.35
C SER A 96 -7.41 -2.92 -1.65
N ASP A 97 -6.44 -2.01 -1.71
CA ASP A 97 -5.17 -2.04 -0.99
C ASP A 97 -5.38 -2.04 0.53
N ARG A 98 -6.22 -1.16 1.04
CA ARG A 98 -6.56 -1.07 2.47
C ARG A 98 -7.25 -2.35 2.97
N ILE A 99 -8.13 -2.91 2.15
CA ILE A 99 -8.83 -4.16 2.46
C ILE A 99 -7.86 -5.35 2.50
N VAL A 100 -6.93 -5.44 1.54
CA VAL A 100 -5.91 -6.50 1.52
C VAL A 100 -4.97 -6.40 2.72
N ASN A 101 -4.51 -5.17 3.05
CA ASN A 101 -3.69 -4.93 4.22
C ASN A 101 -4.41 -5.35 5.50
N THR A 102 -5.71 -5.01 5.63
CA THR A 102 -6.55 -5.43 6.76
C THR A 102 -6.63 -6.95 6.87
N ALA A 103 -6.94 -7.64 5.76
CA ALA A 103 -7.07 -9.09 5.74
C ALA A 103 -5.75 -9.78 6.15
N GLY A 104 -4.64 -9.35 5.55
CA GLY A 104 -3.33 -9.92 5.85
C GLY A 104 -2.85 -9.64 7.27
N ALA A 105 -3.01 -8.41 7.75
CA ALA A 105 -2.63 -8.03 9.11
C ALA A 105 -3.48 -8.76 10.16
N PHE A 106 -4.79 -8.84 9.94
CA PHE A 106 -5.67 -9.55 10.88
C PHE A 106 -5.39 -11.05 10.90
N ASP A 107 -5.01 -11.65 9.78
CA ASP A 107 -4.62 -13.06 9.76
C ASP A 107 -3.39 -13.34 10.61
N LEU A 108 -2.41 -12.45 10.58
CA LEU A 108 -1.13 -12.60 11.31
C LEU A 108 -1.21 -12.22 12.78
N TYR A 109 -1.88 -11.11 13.11
CA TYR A 109 -1.77 -10.48 14.44
C TYR A 109 -3.01 -10.63 15.31
N LYS A 110 -4.20 -10.80 14.70
CA LYS A 110 -5.49 -10.87 15.40
C LYS A 110 -5.77 -9.69 16.36
N GLY A 111 -6.98 -9.58 16.85
CA GLY A 111 -7.38 -8.53 17.82
C GLY A 111 -7.64 -7.16 17.17
N ASN A 112 -7.63 -6.11 18.00
CA ASN A 112 -7.80 -4.75 17.50
C ASN A 112 -6.48 -4.23 16.94
N LEU A 113 -6.48 -3.72 15.69
CA LEU A 113 -5.28 -3.27 15.01
C LEU A 113 -5.42 -1.84 14.51
N ILE A 114 -4.29 -1.13 14.47
CA ILE A 114 -4.08 0.07 13.67
C ILE A 114 -3.00 -0.31 12.65
N ILE A 115 -3.35 -0.30 11.37
CA ILE A 115 -2.43 -0.61 10.28
C ILE A 115 -2.01 0.71 9.64
N ILE A 116 -0.70 0.93 9.52
CA ILE A 116 -0.14 2.13 8.90
C ILE A 116 0.53 1.73 7.59
N ASP A 117 0.06 2.30 6.49
CA ASP A 117 0.66 2.10 5.18
C ASP A 117 1.28 3.40 4.67
N PHE A 118 2.57 3.35 4.34
CA PHE A 118 3.37 4.47 3.85
C PHE A 118 3.49 4.40 2.32
N GLY A 119 2.65 5.16 1.64
CA GLY A 119 2.63 5.25 0.18
C GLY A 119 2.53 6.68 -0.32
N THR A 120 1.81 6.87 -1.42
CA THR A 120 1.42 8.20 -1.94
C THR A 120 0.61 8.97 -0.89
N ALA A 121 -0.26 8.27 -0.19
CA ALA A 121 -0.86 8.70 1.07
C ALA A 121 -0.27 7.86 2.21
N THR A 122 -0.33 8.36 3.45
CA THR A 122 -0.16 7.55 4.64
C THR A 122 -1.55 7.25 5.19
N THR A 123 -1.91 5.98 5.20
CA THR A 123 -3.21 5.54 5.71
C THR A 123 -3.07 4.94 7.10
N PHE A 124 -4.11 5.13 7.91
CA PHE A 124 -4.25 4.55 9.24
C PHE A 124 -5.55 3.76 9.25
N ASP A 125 -5.46 2.45 9.10
CA ASP A 125 -6.61 1.57 8.98
C ASP A 125 -6.93 0.92 10.32
N VAL A 126 -8.17 1.04 10.75
CA VAL A 126 -8.65 0.51 12.04
C VAL A 126 -9.37 -0.79 11.82
N VAL A 127 -8.93 -1.83 12.54
CA VAL A 127 -9.51 -3.17 12.49
C VAL A 127 -10.03 -3.56 13.86
N GLY A 128 -11.28 -4.01 13.91
CA GLY A 128 -11.91 -4.48 15.14
C GLY A 128 -11.45 -5.91 15.52
N LYS A 129 -11.75 -6.29 16.75
CA LYS A 129 -11.43 -7.60 17.34
C LYS A 129 -11.98 -8.79 16.50
N ASP A 130 -13.05 -8.57 15.78
CA ASP A 130 -13.70 -9.54 14.88
C ASP A 130 -13.11 -9.56 13.46
N GLY A 131 -12.03 -8.80 13.20
CA GLY A 131 -11.40 -8.65 11.90
C GLY A 131 -12.13 -7.71 10.95
N ALA A 132 -13.17 -7.00 11.42
CA ALA A 132 -13.87 -6.05 10.58
C ALA A 132 -13.02 -4.79 10.38
N TYR A 133 -12.98 -4.30 9.14
CA TYR A 133 -12.48 -2.97 8.83
C TYR A 133 -13.47 -1.91 9.30
N LEU A 134 -13.04 -0.98 10.14
CA LEU A 134 -13.88 0.01 10.79
C LEU A 134 -13.72 1.44 10.23
N GLY A 135 -12.89 1.62 9.23
CA GLY A 135 -12.51 2.94 8.71
C GLY A 135 -11.10 3.33 9.12
N GLY A 136 -10.80 4.61 9.12
CA GLY A 136 -9.46 5.09 9.47
C GLY A 136 -9.21 6.53 9.06
N ALA A 137 -7.93 6.93 9.04
CA ALA A 137 -7.49 8.25 8.60
C ALA A 137 -6.59 8.14 7.36
N ILE A 138 -6.57 9.21 6.57
CA ILE A 138 -5.69 9.34 5.40
C ILE A 138 -4.97 10.68 5.52
N ALA A 139 -3.65 10.65 5.49
CA ALA A 139 -2.80 11.83 5.44
C ALA A 139 -1.98 11.83 4.14
N PRO A 140 -1.51 12.99 3.66
CA PRO A 140 -0.58 13.03 2.54
C PRO A 140 0.68 12.23 2.86
N GLY A 141 1.21 11.47 1.89
CA GLY A 141 2.47 10.77 2.07
C GLY A 141 3.66 11.73 2.18
N VAL A 142 4.69 11.33 2.91
CA VAL A 142 5.85 12.19 3.20
C VAL A 142 6.55 12.70 1.94
N SER A 143 6.70 11.85 0.92
CA SER A 143 7.32 12.22 -0.35
C SER A 143 6.46 13.20 -1.17
N VAL A 144 5.14 13.02 -1.13
CA VAL A 144 4.18 13.92 -1.78
C VAL A 144 4.20 15.29 -1.11
N SER A 145 4.20 15.32 0.24
CA SER A 145 4.27 16.56 1.00
C SER A 145 5.57 17.33 0.73
N ASN A 146 6.71 16.61 0.68
CA ASN A 146 8.01 17.22 0.36
C ASN A 146 8.02 17.80 -1.06
N LYS A 147 7.50 17.06 -2.04
CA LYS A 147 7.38 17.54 -3.41
C LYS A 147 6.45 18.75 -3.49
N ALA A 148 5.30 18.70 -2.84
CA ALA A 148 4.34 19.82 -2.85
C ALA A 148 4.93 21.10 -2.25
N LEU A 149 5.72 20.99 -1.16
CA LEU A 149 6.42 22.15 -0.58
C LEU A 149 7.45 22.73 -1.56
N HIS A 150 8.24 21.88 -2.20
CA HIS A 150 9.22 22.30 -3.20
C HIS A 150 8.54 22.99 -4.40
N ASP A 151 7.47 22.39 -4.94
CA ASP A 151 6.75 22.91 -6.11
C ASP A 151 6.03 24.23 -5.81
N ALA A 152 5.55 24.43 -4.58
CA ALA A 152 4.81 25.63 -4.16
C ALA A 152 5.73 26.81 -3.74
N ALA A 153 6.98 26.56 -3.39
CA ALA A 153 7.89 27.55 -2.84
C ALA A 153 9.21 27.58 -3.62
N ALA A 154 9.32 28.46 -4.59
CA ALA A 154 10.44 28.56 -5.54
C ALA A 154 11.84 28.62 -4.90
N ALA A 155 11.94 29.10 -3.64
CA ALA A 155 13.21 29.21 -2.92
C ALA A 155 13.53 27.97 -2.06
N LEU A 156 12.61 27.01 -1.91
CA LEU A 156 12.82 25.85 -1.06
C LEU A 156 13.32 24.65 -1.87
N PRO A 157 14.51 24.10 -1.56
CA PRO A 157 15.03 22.95 -2.26
C PRO A 157 14.26 21.68 -1.91
N TYR A 158 14.15 20.74 -2.86
CA TYR A 158 13.78 19.37 -2.55
C TYR A 158 14.85 18.72 -1.67
N VAL A 159 14.47 18.06 -0.59
CA VAL A 159 15.40 17.47 0.37
C VAL A 159 15.15 15.96 0.54
N ASP A 160 16.21 15.18 0.75
CA ASP A 160 16.07 13.79 1.16
C ASP A 160 15.59 13.74 2.61
N ILE A 161 14.52 13.01 2.86
CA ILE A 161 13.95 12.86 4.19
C ILE A 161 14.73 11.79 4.95
N ARG A 162 15.51 12.23 5.92
CA ARG A 162 16.30 11.39 6.82
C ARG A 162 16.38 12.03 8.20
N ARG A 163 16.72 11.25 9.21
CA ARG A 163 16.86 11.77 10.56
C ARG A 163 17.92 12.89 10.62
N PRO A 164 17.54 14.11 11.02
CA PRO A 164 18.48 15.21 11.16
C PRO A 164 19.40 15.00 12.37
N LYS A 165 20.60 15.62 12.34
CA LYS A 165 21.51 15.60 13.48
C LYS A 165 20.93 16.33 14.68
N ASN A 166 20.31 17.48 14.43
CA ASN A 166 19.68 18.32 15.45
C ASN A 166 18.24 18.66 15.02
N ILE A 167 17.36 18.82 15.99
CA ILE A 167 15.97 19.24 15.72
C ILE A 167 15.91 20.67 15.19
N ILE A 168 16.80 21.55 15.66
CA ILE A 168 16.91 22.93 15.20
C ILE A 168 17.91 22.96 14.04
N GLY A 169 17.41 23.12 12.82
CA GLY A 169 18.23 23.36 11.63
C GLY A 169 18.82 24.77 11.64
N LYS A 170 20.03 24.93 11.10
CA LYS A 170 20.70 26.24 11.00
C LYS A 170 20.82 26.76 9.57
N ASN A 171 20.26 26.07 8.61
CA ASN A 171 20.11 26.45 7.21
C ASN A 171 18.79 25.89 6.68
N THR A 172 18.32 26.42 5.54
CA THR A 172 17.03 26.04 4.95
C THR A 172 16.87 24.54 4.75
N LYS A 173 17.89 23.87 4.24
CA LYS A 173 17.86 22.41 3.99
C LYS A 173 17.66 21.63 5.29
N ASP A 174 18.42 21.94 6.33
CA ASP A 174 18.32 21.27 7.61
C ASP A 174 16.99 21.56 8.33
N CYS A 175 16.47 22.81 8.18
CA CYS A 175 15.16 23.18 8.70
C CYS A 175 14.05 22.36 8.05
N ILE A 176 14.04 22.26 6.71
CA ILE A 176 13.04 21.47 5.96
C ILE A 176 13.16 19.99 6.37
N GLN A 177 14.37 19.43 6.39
CA GLN A 177 14.60 18.04 6.76
C GLN A 177 14.11 17.73 8.17
N SER A 178 14.38 18.62 9.12
CA SER A 178 13.94 18.50 10.51
C SER A 178 12.40 18.57 10.61
N GLY A 179 11.79 19.53 9.94
CA GLY A 179 10.34 19.71 9.91
C GLY A 179 9.63 18.48 9.35
N PHE A 180 10.10 17.93 8.22
CA PHE A 180 9.52 16.71 7.66
C PHE A 180 9.73 15.50 8.57
N PHE A 181 10.92 15.28 9.07
CA PHE A 181 11.20 14.09 9.88
C PHE A 181 10.41 14.08 11.19
N TRP A 182 10.57 15.13 12.00
CA TRP A 182 9.91 15.19 13.30
C TRP A 182 8.42 15.52 13.21
N GLY A 183 8.04 16.37 12.24
CA GLY A 183 6.64 16.66 11.98
C GLY A 183 5.86 15.42 11.55
N TYR A 184 6.48 14.55 10.73
CA TYR A 184 5.86 13.32 10.29
C TYR A 184 5.75 12.26 11.40
N ILE A 185 6.76 12.18 12.28
CA ILE A 185 6.69 11.36 13.50
C ILE A 185 5.53 11.85 14.39
N GLY A 186 5.45 13.16 14.64
CA GLY A 186 4.37 13.73 15.44
C GLY A 186 2.98 13.51 14.83
N LEU A 187 2.86 13.57 13.49
CA LEU A 187 1.61 13.23 12.78
C LEU A 187 1.21 11.78 13.08
N ILE A 188 2.15 10.83 12.93
CA ILE A 188 1.89 9.40 13.16
C ILE A 188 1.49 9.15 14.61
N GLU A 189 2.28 9.63 15.56
CA GLU A 189 2.04 9.46 16.99
C GLU A 189 0.72 10.12 17.43
N GLY A 190 0.44 11.32 16.92
CA GLY A 190 -0.78 12.06 17.19
C GLY A 190 -2.03 11.33 16.71
N ILE A 191 -2.03 10.82 15.47
CA ILE A 191 -3.18 10.07 14.93
C ILE A 191 -3.36 8.75 15.67
N ILE A 192 -2.30 7.99 15.93
CA ILE A 192 -2.36 6.75 16.72
C ILE A 192 -2.95 7.02 18.10
N SER A 193 -2.48 8.08 18.78
CA SER A 193 -2.97 8.46 20.10
C SER A 193 -4.46 8.79 20.08
N LYS A 194 -4.93 9.53 19.07
CA LYS A 194 -6.35 9.86 18.91
C LYS A 194 -7.20 8.64 18.62
N ILE A 195 -6.79 7.78 17.70
CA ILE A 195 -7.49 6.52 17.44
C ILE A 195 -7.60 5.68 18.72
N ARG A 196 -6.51 5.55 19.47
CA ARG A 196 -6.51 4.79 20.73
C ARG A 196 -7.38 5.39 21.81
N SER A 197 -7.50 6.71 21.87
CA SER A 197 -8.38 7.38 22.85
C SER A 197 -9.88 7.13 22.59
N ASP A 198 -10.25 6.92 21.33
CA ASP A 198 -11.63 6.63 20.93
C ASP A 198 -11.99 5.13 21.09
N PHE A 199 -10.96 4.30 21.29
CA PHE A 199 -11.13 2.86 21.47
C PHE A 199 -10.97 2.47 22.94
N LEU A 200 -11.98 1.83 23.53
CA LEU A 200 -11.96 1.35 24.93
C LEU A 200 -10.99 0.19 25.18
N HIS A 201 -10.37 -0.36 24.15
CA HIS A 201 -9.54 -1.56 24.22
C HIS A 201 -8.14 -1.33 23.66
N LYS A 202 -7.16 -2.08 24.19
CA LYS A 202 -5.78 -2.07 23.67
C LYS A 202 -5.76 -2.43 22.19
N MET A 203 -4.98 -1.67 21.42
CA MET A 203 -4.78 -1.87 19.98
C MET A 203 -3.30 -2.10 19.68
N THR A 204 -3.01 -3.07 18.80
CA THR A 204 -1.67 -3.26 18.25
C THR A 204 -1.51 -2.36 17.02
N THR A 205 -0.38 -1.65 16.93
CA THR A 205 -0.03 -0.85 15.74
C THR A 205 0.99 -1.63 14.90
N ILE A 206 0.78 -1.67 13.60
CA ILE A 206 1.56 -2.45 12.64
C ILE A 206 2.00 -1.52 11.51
#